data_6eab9fb8ec457707509d4b8b18a569c5
#
_entry.id   6eab9fb8ec457707509d4b8b18a569c5
#
_cell.length_a   1.000
_cell.length_b   1.000
_cell.length_c   1.000
_cell.angle_alpha   90.00
_cell.angle_beta   90.00
_cell.angle_gamma   90.00
#
_symmetry.space_group_name_H-M   'P 1'
#
loop_
_entity.id
_entity.type
_entity.pdbx_description
1 polymer ?
#
loop_
_entity_poly.entity_id
_entity_poly.type
_entity_poly.pdbx_seq_one_letter_code
_entity_poly.pdbx_strand_id
1 'polypeptide(L)'
;MEKFEILDIAGDVGLKAFGESKEEVFVHAALGMYSLITNTDVLKDQKSITVSIESHALDGLLVSWLNELIFHFDAYGFIGKRIVVSEFTASLTLPPQRGGMGGGEAFRLKATVYGEEFDPEHHEGKLLIKAATYHRLKIEKKDHVWETEIIFDI
;
A
#
# COMPACT_ATOMS: atom_id res chain seq x y z
N MET A 1 16.93 4.11 9.50
CA MET A 1 15.56 4.64 9.46
C MET A 1 14.58 3.48 9.55
N GLU A 2 13.60 3.61 10.41
CA GLU A 2 12.49 2.66 10.45
C GLU A 2 11.71 2.70 9.15
N LYS A 3 11.24 1.54 8.71
CA LYS A 3 10.39 1.47 7.52
C LYS A 3 8.95 1.82 7.86
N PHE A 4 8.46 1.30 8.98
CA PHE A 4 7.09 1.57 9.43
C PHE A 4 6.97 1.34 10.92
N GLU A 5 5.84 1.83 11.47
CA GLU A 5 5.49 1.72 12.88
C GLU A 5 4.01 1.41 12.98
N ILE A 6 3.65 0.43 13.80
CA ILE A 6 2.25 0.06 13.99
C ILE A 6 1.65 0.93 15.08
N LEU A 7 0.46 1.48 14.81
CA LEU A 7 -0.27 2.33 15.74
C LEU A 7 -1.47 1.58 16.31
N ASP A 8 -1.57 1.55 17.63
CA ASP A 8 -2.70 0.96 18.31
C ASP A 8 -3.74 2.05 18.56
N ILE A 9 -4.86 1.94 17.87
CA ILE A 9 -5.94 2.91 17.91
C ILE A 9 -7.21 2.17 18.33
N ALA A 10 -7.94 2.70 19.31
CA ALA A 10 -9.12 2.04 19.87
C ALA A 10 -10.10 1.60 18.76
N GLY A 11 -10.31 0.29 18.63
CA GLY A 11 -11.23 -0.29 17.66
C GLY A 11 -10.70 -0.46 16.25
N ASP A 12 -9.52 0.12 15.93
CA ASP A 12 -8.92 0.07 14.61
C ASP A 12 -7.43 -0.22 14.74
N VAL A 13 -6.77 -0.37 13.59
CA VAL A 13 -5.32 -0.46 13.55
C VAL A 13 -4.78 0.59 12.58
N GLY A 14 -3.71 1.24 12.97
CA GLY A 14 -3.05 2.23 12.16
C GLY A 14 -1.62 1.85 11.85
N LEU A 15 -1.06 2.51 10.87
CA LEU A 15 0.30 2.31 10.42
C LEU A 15 0.91 3.65 10.05
N LYS A 16 2.14 3.86 10.51
CA LYS A 16 2.95 4.98 10.06
C LYS A 16 4.08 4.41 9.23
N ALA A 17 4.26 4.92 8.03
CA ALA A 17 5.33 4.49 7.14
C ALA A 17 6.24 5.65 6.81
N PHE A 18 7.53 5.37 6.64
CA PHE A 18 8.56 6.36 6.42
C PHE A 18 9.38 6.03 5.18
N GLY A 19 9.97 7.02 4.55
CA GLY A 19 10.86 6.81 3.42
C GLY A 19 11.61 8.08 3.04
N GLU A 20 12.67 7.91 2.28
CA GLU A 20 13.43 9.04 1.74
C GLU A 20 12.75 9.65 0.52
N SER A 21 11.78 8.93 -0.05
CA SER A 21 10.97 9.35 -1.19
C SER A 21 9.53 8.92 -1.00
N LYS A 22 8.63 9.51 -1.79
CA LYS A 22 7.23 9.08 -1.82
C LYS A 22 7.10 7.62 -2.20
N GLU A 23 7.88 7.19 -3.19
CA GLU A 23 7.92 5.81 -3.66
C GLU A 23 8.23 4.86 -2.51
N GLU A 24 9.25 5.18 -1.72
CA GLU A 24 9.64 4.38 -0.56
C GLU A 24 8.54 4.28 0.48
N VAL A 25 7.83 5.39 0.74
CA VAL A 25 6.70 5.39 1.68
C VAL A 25 5.62 4.42 1.23
N PHE A 26 5.31 4.39 -0.06
CA PHE A 26 4.32 3.47 -0.60
C PHE A 26 4.73 2.01 -0.44
N VAL A 27 6.00 1.71 -0.68
CA VAL A 27 6.54 0.36 -0.48
C VAL A 27 6.48 -0.03 0.99
N HIS A 28 6.93 0.85 1.87
CA HIS A 28 6.96 0.56 3.31
C HIS A 28 5.58 0.45 3.93
N ALA A 29 4.61 1.23 3.44
CA ALA A 29 3.22 1.11 3.87
C ALA A 29 2.65 -0.27 3.52
N ALA A 30 2.92 -0.75 2.32
CA ALA A 30 2.47 -2.08 1.91
C ALA A 30 3.14 -3.19 2.72
N LEU A 31 4.44 -3.09 2.95
CA LEU A 31 5.16 -4.07 3.76
C LEU A 31 4.63 -4.08 5.20
N GLY A 32 4.36 -2.91 5.76
CA GLY A 32 3.76 -2.79 7.09
C GLY A 32 2.38 -3.42 7.16
N MET A 33 1.55 -3.18 6.14
CA MET A 33 0.22 -3.78 6.05
C MET A 33 0.31 -5.31 6.02
N TYR A 34 1.19 -5.87 5.20
CA TYR A 34 1.38 -7.32 5.16
C TYR A 34 1.85 -7.88 6.51
N SER A 35 2.69 -7.12 7.23
CA SER A 35 3.15 -7.54 8.54
C SER A 35 2.03 -7.59 9.58
N LEU A 36 0.94 -6.84 9.36
CA LEU A 36 -0.25 -6.92 10.20
C LEU A 36 -1.07 -8.17 9.92
N ILE A 37 -0.95 -8.72 8.71
CA ILE A 37 -1.69 -9.91 8.29
C ILE A 37 -0.99 -11.19 8.71
N THR A 38 0.35 -11.24 8.56
CA THR A 38 1.13 -12.43 8.86
C THR A 38 2.57 -12.07 9.23
N ASN A 39 3.34 -13.08 9.65
CA ASN A 39 4.79 -12.92 9.81
C ASN A 39 5.44 -13.01 8.42
N THR A 40 5.83 -11.86 7.88
CA THR A 40 6.38 -11.79 6.52
C THR A 40 7.79 -12.36 6.38
N ASP A 41 8.50 -12.55 7.50
CA ASP A 41 9.87 -13.10 7.48
C ASP A 41 9.93 -14.53 6.94
N VAL A 42 8.84 -15.28 7.10
CA VAL A 42 8.78 -16.67 6.66
C VAL A 42 8.21 -16.85 5.26
N LEU A 43 7.77 -15.77 4.62
CA LEU A 43 7.22 -15.82 3.27
C LEU A 43 8.33 -16.06 2.23
N LYS A 44 7.96 -16.69 1.14
CA LYS A 44 8.87 -17.01 0.04
C LYS A 44 8.48 -16.27 -1.24
N ASP A 45 9.46 -15.99 -2.09
CA ASP A 45 9.27 -15.35 -3.39
C ASP A 45 8.89 -16.40 -4.45
N GLN A 46 7.73 -17.03 -4.30
CA GLN A 46 7.30 -18.09 -5.22
C GLN A 46 6.40 -17.60 -6.34
N LYS A 47 5.72 -16.49 -6.11
CA LYS A 47 4.76 -15.92 -7.06
C LYS A 47 4.94 -14.42 -7.12
N SER A 48 4.39 -13.80 -8.14
CA SER A 48 4.37 -12.34 -8.23
C SER A 48 3.08 -11.86 -8.84
N ILE A 49 2.72 -10.63 -8.52
CA ILE A 49 1.63 -9.90 -9.18
C ILE A 49 2.18 -8.56 -9.63
N THR A 50 1.60 -8.05 -10.72
CA THR A 50 1.89 -6.71 -11.20
C THR A 50 0.68 -5.83 -10.94
N VAL A 51 0.91 -4.68 -10.32
CA VAL A 51 -0.14 -3.73 -9.97
C VAL A 51 0.13 -2.41 -10.67
N SER A 52 -0.91 -1.84 -11.28
CA SER A 52 -0.84 -0.53 -11.92
C SER A 52 -2.03 0.30 -11.43
N ILE A 53 -1.73 1.43 -10.80
CA ILE A 53 -2.73 2.30 -10.15
C ILE A 53 -2.53 3.73 -10.62
N GLU A 54 -3.63 4.44 -10.88
CA GLU A 54 -3.62 5.86 -11.19
C GLU A 54 -4.59 6.60 -10.29
N SER A 55 -4.27 7.84 -9.95
CA SER A 55 -5.15 8.69 -9.15
C SER A 55 -4.82 10.16 -9.40
N HIS A 56 -5.81 11.03 -9.24
CA HIS A 56 -5.60 12.47 -9.33
C HIS A 56 -4.97 13.06 -8.08
N ALA A 57 -4.90 12.31 -6.99
CA ALA A 57 -4.32 12.76 -5.74
C ALA A 57 -3.39 11.69 -5.17
N LEU A 58 -2.36 12.15 -4.45
CA LEU A 58 -1.38 11.23 -3.86
C LEU A 58 -1.98 10.36 -2.77
N ASP A 59 -2.88 10.93 -1.94
CA ASP A 59 -3.58 10.17 -0.91
C ASP A 59 -4.48 9.10 -1.53
N GLY A 60 -5.19 9.44 -2.60
CA GLY A 60 -6.01 8.48 -3.35
C GLY A 60 -5.16 7.36 -3.97
N LEU A 61 -3.97 7.70 -4.43
CA LEU A 61 -3.05 6.70 -4.97
C LEU A 61 -2.64 5.71 -3.89
N LEU A 62 -2.33 6.19 -2.68
CA LEU A 62 -1.93 5.33 -1.57
C LEU A 62 -3.07 4.39 -1.15
N VAL A 63 -4.27 4.92 -0.98
CA VAL A 63 -5.44 4.11 -0.60
C VAL A 63 -5.73 3.06 -1.68
N SER A 64 -5.70 3.46 -2.96
CA SER A 64 -5.93 2.53 -4.07
C SER A 64 -4.86 1.44 -4.14
N TRP A 65 -3.60 1.81 -3.90
CA TRP A 65 -2.48 0.86 -3.86
C TRP A 65 -2.70 -0.21 -2.80
N LEU A 66 -2.97 0.22 -1.57
CA LEU A 66 -3.16 -0.72 -0.46
C LEU A 66 -4.42 -1.56 -0.63
N ASN A 67 -5.52 -0.98 -1.10
CA ASN A 67 -6.75 -1.71 -1.34
C ASN A 67 -6.61 -2.72 -2.48
N GLU A 68 -5.82 -2.44 -3.49
CA GLU A 68 -5.54 -3.40 -4.55
C GLU A 68 -4.79 -4.62 -4.00
N LEU A 69 -3.84 -4.40 -3.10
CA LEU A 69 -3.14 -5.51 -2.45
C LEU A 69 -4.06 -6.32 -1.54
N ILE A 70 -4.96 -5.64 -0.84
CA ILE A 70 -5.99 -6.32 -0.02
C ILE A 70 -6.90 -7.17 -0.91
N PHE A 71 -7.30 -6.63 -2.07
CA PHE A 71 -8.11 -7.37 -3.03
C PHE A 71 -7.42 -8.66 -3.49
N HIS A 72 -6.15 -8.59 -3.84
CA HIS A 72 -5.40 -9.78 -4.27
C HIS A 72 -5.28 -10.81 -3.15
N PHE A 73 -5.17 -10.38 -1.91
CA PHE A 73 -5.18 -11.29 -0.77
C PHE A 73 -6.55 -11.94 -0.59
N ASP A 74 -7.63 -11.15 -0.62
CA ASP A 74 -8.99 -11.66 -0.42
C ASP A 74 -9.45 -12.58 -1.54
N ALA A 75 -9.16 -12.20 -2.78
CA ALA A 75 -9.66 -12.94 -3.96
C ALA A 75 -8.81 -14.16 -4.30
N TYR A 76 -7.48 -14.06 -4.13
CA TYR A 76 -6.54 -15.07 -4.60
C TYR A 76 -5.63 -15.62 -3.51
N GLY A 77 -5.71 -15.10 -2.30
CA GLY A 77 -4.84 -15.52 -1.22
C GLY A 77 -3.39 -15.08 -1.36
N PHE A 78 -3.10 -14.15 -2.27
CA PHE A 78 -1.73 -13.70 -2.49
C PHE A 78 -1.28 -12.76 -1.39
N ILE A 79 -0.13 -13.05 -0.79
CA ILE A 79 0.48 -12.18 0.21
C ILE A 79 1.94 -11.88 -0.17
N GLY A 80 2.31 -10.61 -0.08
CA GLY A 80 3.60 -10.14 -0.57
C GLY A 80 4.66 -10.03 0.50
N LYS A 81 5.88 -10.18 0.06
CA LYS A 81 7.08 -10.08 0.88
C LYS A 81 8.03 -9.00 0.39
N ARG A 82 8.11 -8.82 -0.92
CA ARG A 82 9.07 -7.92 -1.55
C ARG A 82 8.38 -7.16 -2.67
N ILE A 83 8.70 -5.89 -2.79
CA ILE A 83 8.05 -4.98 -3.75
C ILE A 83 9.12 -4.27 -4.57
N VAL A 84 8.96 -4.30 -5.89
CA VAL A 84 9.83 -3.56 -6.81
C VAL A 84 8.96 -2.60 -7.61
N VAL A 85 9.16 -1.30 -7.41
CA VAL A 85 8.44 -0.27 -8.14
C VAL A 85 9.13 -0.06 -9.49
N SER A 86 8.38 -0.20 -10.58
CA SER A 86 8.89 0.03 -11.93
C SER A 86 8.57 1.42 -12.43
N GLU A 87 7.52 2.06 -11.92
CA GLU A 87 7.17 3.42 -12.28
C GLU A 87 6.47 4.10 -11.10
N PHE A 88 6.90 5.32 -10.79
CA PHE A 88 6.18 6.20 -9.87
C PHE A 88 6.25 7.59 -10.49
N THR A 89 5.20 7.99 -11.18
CA THR A 89 5.18 9.18 -12.00
C THR A 89 4.16 10.17 -11.46
N ALA A 90 4.57 11.43 -11.34
CA ALA A 90 3.68 12.53 -11.00
C ALA A 90 3.44 13.38 -12.26
N SER A 91 2.41 14.20 -12.21
CA SER A 91 2.08 15.16 -13.27
C SER A 91 1.73 14.54 -14.61
N LEU A 92 1.15 13.33 -14.58
CA LEU A 92 0.57 12.72 -15.76
C LEU A 92 -0.71 13.46 -16.17
N THR A 93 -1.00 13.45 -17.47
CA THR A 93 -2.29 13.93 -17.95
C THR A 93 -3.18 12.70 -18.18
N LEU A 94 -4.25 12.59 -17.42
CA LEU A 94 -5.24 11.54 -17.60
C LEU A 94 -6.33 12.00 -18.56
N PRO A 95 -7.04 11.04 -19.22
CA PRO A 95 -8.18 11.39 -20.05
C PRO A 95 -9.24 12.16 -19.27
N PRO A 96 -10.05 12.99 -19.93
CA PRO A 96 -11.16 13.68 -19.27
C PRO A 96 -12.08 12.67 -18.58
N GLN A 97 -12.53 13.03 -17.39
CA GLN A 97 -13.46 12.19 -16.65
C GLN A 97 -14.90 12.44 -17.11
N ARG A 98 -15.76 11.47 -16.79
CA ARG A 98 -17.17 11.59 -17.10
C ARG A 98 -17.75 12.85 -16.42
N GLY A 99 -18.51 13.64 -17.18
CA GLY A 99 -19.07 14.88 -16.69
C GLY A 99 -18.34 16.13 -17.18
N GLY A 100 -17.37 15.96 -18.09
CA GLY A 100 -16.70 17.08 -18.75
C GLY A 100 -15.56 17.70 -17.97
N MET A 101 -15.19 17.14 -16.84
CA MET A 101 -14.00 17.59 -16.13
C MET A 101 -12.80 17.13 -16.93
N GLY A 102 -11.96 18.04 -17.35
CA GLY A 102 -10.74 17.74 -18.07
C GLY A 102 -9.81 16.88 -17.24
N GLY A 103 -8.91 16.19 -17.91
CA GLY A 103 -7.79 15.54 -17.26
C GLY A 103 -6.96 16.61 -16.56
N GLY A 104 -6.13 16.26 -15.68
CA GLY A 104 -5.24 17.16 -14.98
C GLY A 104 -4.02 16.41 -14.52
N GLU A 105 -3.26 16.98 -13.64
CA GLU A 105 -2.14 16.28 -13.06
C GLU A 105 -2.65 15.04 -12.33
N ALA A 106 -1.89 13.98 -12.45
CA ALA A 106 -2.21 12.71 -11.82
C ALA A 106 -0.94 11.97 -11.50
N PHE A 107 -1.11 10.91 -10.74
CA PHE A 107 -0.02 10.05 -10.31
C PHE A 107 -0.25 8.64 -10.83
N ARG A 108 0.83 7.95 -11.15
CA ARG A 108 0.79 6.55 -11.54
C ARG A 108 1.82 5.77 -10.77
N LEU A 109 1.42 4.61 -10.25
CA LEU A 109 2.32 3.66 -9.62
C LEU A 109 2.20 2.33 -10.34
N LYS A 110 3.35 1.80 -10.76
CA LYS A 110 3.44 0.42 -11.26
C LYS A 110 4.46 -0.32 -10.45
N ALA A 111 4.08 -1.49 -9.96
CA ALA A 111 4.95 -2.28 -9.11
C ALA A 111 4.74 -3.76 -9.33
N THR A 112 5.77 -4.54 -9.06
CA THR A 112 5.68 -6.00 -8.99
C THR A 112 5.85 -6.38 -7.53
N VAL A 113 4.92 -7.18 -7.04
CA VAL A 113 4.93 -7.66 -5.66
C VAL A 113 5.25 -9.15 -5.71
N TYR A 114 6.26 -9.55 -4.97
CA TYR A 114 6.71 -10.94 -4.88
C TYR A 114 6.30 -11.51 -3.54
N GLY A 115 5.82 -12.74 -3.55
CA GLY A 115 5.37 -13.41 -2.34
C GLY A 115 4.91 -14.82 -2.64
N GLU A 116 3.85 -15.23 -1.96
CA GLU A 116 3.30 -16.57 -2.13
C GLU A 116 1.83 -16.60 -1.79
N GLU A 117 1.21 -17.76 -1.95
CA GLU A 117 -0.17 -17.96 -1.54
C GLU A 117 -0.20 -18.17 -0.02
N PHE A 118 -1.09 -17.47 0.66
CA PHE A 118 -1.26 -17.59 2.10
C PHE A 118 -1.85 -18.96 2.43
N ASP A 119 -1.15 -19.71 3.29
CA ASP A 119 -1.56 -21.02 3.75
C ASP A 119 -1.74 -20.99 5.26
N PRO A 120 -3.00 -21.06 5.76
CA PRO A 120 -3.25 -21.00 7.21
C PRO A 120 -2.55 -22.09 8.03
N GLU A 121 -2.13 -23.18 7.39
CA GLU A 121 -1.41 -24.24 8.08
C GLU A 121 0.08 -23.94 8.26
N HIS A 122 0.65 -23.09 7.40
CA HIS A 122 2.06 -22.76 7.40
C HIS A 122 2.34 -21.30 7.79
N HIS A 123 1.36 -20.41 7.61
CA HIS A 123 1.51 -19.00 7.87
C HIS A 123 0.65 -18.57 9.06
N GLU A 124 1.24 -17.77 9.93
CA GLU A 124 0.52 -17.20 11.05
C GLU A 124 -0.53 -16.21 10.57
N GLY A 125 -1.78 -16.37 10.99
CA GLY A 125 -2.82 -15.39 10.73
C GLY A 125 -2.91 -14.43 11.90
N LYS A 126 -2.69 -13.14 11.64
CA LYS A 126 -2.76 -12.11 12.68
C LYS A 126 -4.07 -11.33 12.60
N LEU A 127 -4.16 -10.37 11.69
CA LEU A 127 -5.34 -9.54 11.51
C LEU A 127 -5.95 -9.76 10.14
N LEU A 128 -7.27 -9.66 10.08
CA LEU A 128 -7.99 -9.64 8.81
C LEU A 128 -8.24 -8.17 8.46
N ILE A 129 -7.45 -7.66 7.53
CA ILE A 129 -7.56 -6.28 7.08
C ILE A 129 -8.63 -6.21 5.98
N LYS A 130 -9.65 -5.40 6.19
CA LYS A 130 -10.75 -5.26 5.23
C LYS A 130 -10.49 -4.17 4.20
N ALA A 131 -9.94 -3.05 4.62
CA ALA A 131 -9.68 -1.92 3.74
C ALA A 131 -8.71 -0.93 4.35
N ALA A 132 -7.99 -0.24 3.48
CA ALA A 132 -7.30 0.99 3.84
C ALA A 132 -8.29 2.15 3.73
N THR A 133 -8.21 3.11 4.63
CA THR A 133 -9.18 4.20 4.70
C THR A 133 -8.50 5.56 4.56
N TYR A 134 -9.31 6.59 4.28
CA TYR A 134 -8.85 7.97 4.26
C TYR A 134 -8.86 8.62 5.65
N HIS A 135 -9.32 7.90 6.66
CA HIS A 135 -9.44 8.45 8.00
C HIS A 135 -8.06 8.84 8.55
N ARG A 136 -7.89 10.10 8.90
CA ARG A 136 -6.64 10.66 9.41
C ARG A 136 -5.44 10.53 8.45
N LEU A 137 -5.70 10.24 7.19
CA LEU A 137 -4.63 10.06 6.21
C LEU A 137 -3.84 11.32 5.99
N LYS A 138 -2.52 11.21 6.07
CA LYS A 138 -1.56 12.27 5.79
C LYS A 138 -0.39 11.69 5.02
N ILE A 139 0.11 12.47 4.06
CA ILE A 139 1.38 12.17 3.41
C ILE A 139 2.15 13.49 3.42
N GLU A 140 3.22 13.54 4.18
CA GLU A 140 3.97 14.78 4.37
C GLU A 140 5.46 14.54 4.48
N LYS A 141 6.23 15.59 4.22
CA LYS A 141 7.68 15.55 4.33
C LYS A 141 8.11 16.35 5.55
N LYS A 142 8.89 15.72 6.43
CA LYS A 142 9.46 16.35 7.61
C LYS A 142 10.96 16.08 7.63
N ASP A 143 11.76 17.14 7.63
CA ASP A 143 13.22 17.02 7.75
C ASP A 143 13.83 15.98 6.80
N HIS A 144 13.52 16.08 5.51
CA HIS A 144 14.01 15.19 4.46
C HIS A 144 13.43 13.76 4.49
N VAL A 145 12.51 13.48 5.42
CA VAL A 145 11.85 12.18 5.54
C VAL A 145 10.38 12.34 5.18
N TRP A 146 9.94 11.53 4.23
CA TRP A 146 8.52 11.42 3.92
C TRP A 146 7.87 10.46 4.89
N GLU A 147 6.65 10.78 5.32
CA GLU A 147 5.88 9.88 6.17
C GLU A 147 4.41 9.90 5.82
N THR A 148 3.73 8.83 6.14
CA THR A 148 2.30 8.74 6.03
C THR A 148 1.74 8.03 7.25
N GLU A 149 0.49 8.35 7.59
CA GLU A 149 -0.27 7.63 8.60
C GLU A 149 -1.53 7.13 7.92
N ILE A 150 -1.82 5.85 8.09
CA ILE A 150 -3.01 5.26 7.48
C ILE A 150 -3.72 4.36 8.48
N ILE A 151 -5.05 4.39 8.47
CA ILE A 151 -5.88 3.58 9.35
C ILE A 151 -6.61 2.53 8.53
N PHE A 152 -6.60 1.30 9.00
CA PHE A 152 -7.23 0.16 8.35
C PHE A 152 -8.50 -0.25 9.09
N ASP A 153 -9.52 -0.60 8.33
CA ASP A 153 -10.68 -1.32 8.84
C ASP A 153 -10.30 -2.78 9.03
N ILE A 154 -10.66 -3.33 10.17
CA ILE A 154 -10.42 -4.73 10.50
C ILE A 154 -11.69 -5.44 10.92
#